data_67610b337756f874e27f3f073bc1024a
#
_entry.id   67610b337756f874e27f3f073bc1024a
#
_cell.length_a   1.000
_cell.length_b   1.000
_cell.length_c   1.000
_cell.angle_alpha   90.00
_cell.angle_beta   90.00
_cell.angle_gamma   90.00
#
_symmetry.space_group_name_H-M   'P 1'
#
loop_
_entity.id
_entity.type
_entity.pdbx_description
1 polymer ?
#
loop_
_entity_poly.entity_id
_entity_poly.type
_entity_poly.pdbx_seq_one_letter_code
_entity_poly.pdbx_strand_id
1 'polypeptide(L)'
;MLDIMDAKCVVLLTFDFDAESAEVRKTPDLPVRLSKGQFGPRVRISRILEFLKKNKIRATFFVPGWTADHYPDQTRDILRDGHEIAAHGYLHENFSEMTSRDEWSAIRRGVDSLTRVVGEKPTGFRAPYWDWSKRTLGYLCKIGFKYDSSLMSDDRPFRIADERIRGGIYELPVENFLDDWPLFEIQHQSPMNVLDSWKREFNAAYDAATRYFMLTMHPECIGRASRISMLDELVNEILQRPDIVFARCDELVKALTPRSVR
;
A
#
# COMPACT_ATOMS: atom_id res chain seq x y z
N MET A 1 -18.33 17.17 -3.40
CA MET A 1 -17.30 16.27 -2.81
C MET A 1 -16.16 17.18 -2.38
N LEU A 2 -15.69 17.07 -1.14
CA LEU A 2 -14.59 17.90 -0.64
C LEU A 2 -13.32 17.64 -1.48
N ASP A 3 -12.57 18.69 -1.83
CA ASP A 3 -11.28 18.55 -2.53
C ASP A 3 -10.24 17.96 -1.56
N ILE A 4 -9.35 17.13 -2.06
CA ILE A 4 -8.25 16.54 -1.26
C ILE A 4 -7.41 17.64 -0.61
N MET A 5 -7.18 18.76 -1.31
CA MET A 5 -6.37 19.87 -0.81
C MET A 5 -7.07 20.71 0.26
N ASP A 6 -8.40 20.66 0.32
CA ASP A 6 -9.21 21.37 1.30
C ASP A 6 -9.52 20.51 2.53
N ALA A 7 -9.22 19.20 2.46
CA ALA A 7 -9.46 18.27 3.57
C ALA A 7 -8.62 18.62 4.79
N LYS A 8 -9.20 18.50 5.97
CA LYS A 8 -8.47 18.57 7.25
C LYS A 8 -7.55 17.35 7.43
N CYS A 9 -8.02 16.17 6.98
CA CYS A 9 -7.20 14.96 6.96
C CYS A 9 -7.56 14.10 5.74
N VAL A 10 -6.54 13.65 5.02
CA VAL A 10 -6.64 12.67 3.95
C VAL A 10 -6.30 11.29 4.51
N VAL A 11 -7.22 10.36 4.37
CA VAL A 11 -7.07 8.98 4.85
C VAL A 11 -6.81 8.06 3.68
N LEU A 12 -5.71 7.32 3.74
CA LEU A 12 -5.32 6.32 2.76
C LEU A 12 -5.44 4.93 3.38
N LEU A 13 -6.31 4.10 2.84
CA LEU A 13 -6.30 2.67 3.13
C LEU A 13 -5.46 1.99 2.06
N THR A 14 -4.35 1.37 2.47
CA THR A 14 -3.46 0.66 1.56
C THR A 14 -3.36 -0.80 1.91
N PHE A 15 -3.23 -1.65 0.89
CA PHE A 15 -3.15 -3.09 1.05
C PHE A 15 -1.96 -3.63 0.26
N ASP A 16 -1.05 -4.31 0.93
CA ASP A 16 0.02 -5.06 0.29
C ASP A 16 -0.54 -6.46 -0.03
N PHE A 17 -0.88 -6.68 -1.31
CA PHE A 17 -1.51 -7.91 -1.76
C PHE A 17 -0.44 -8.93 -2.15
N ASP A 18 0.28 -9.41 -1.15
CA ASP A 18 1.43 -10.29 -1.30
C ASP A 18 1.06 -11.70 -1.69
N ALA A 19 -0.09 -12.20 -1.24
CA ALA A 19 -0.42 -13.61 -1.32
C ALA A 19 0.70 -14.45 -0.69
N GLU A 20 1.15 -15.51 -1.33
CA GLU A 20 2.26 -16.35 -0.87
C GLU A 20 3.60 -16.04 -1.55
N SER A 21 3.75 -14.87 -2.19
CA SER A 21 4.96 -14.54 -2.96
C SER A 21 6.25 -14.59 -2.13
N ALA A 22 6.20 -14.08 -0.90
CA ALA A 22 7.34 -14.12 0.03
C ALA A 22 7.69 -15.56 0.45
N GLU A 23 6.68 -16.39 0.69
CA GLU A 23 6.83 -17.79 1.06
C GLU A 23 7.39 -18.63 -0.09
N VAL A 24 6.89 -18.42 -1.31
CA VAL A 24 7.42 -19.07 -2.53
C VAL A 24 8.90 -18.76 -2.70
N ARG A 25 9.34 -17.54 -2.40
CA ARG A 25 10.76 -17.18 -2.46
C ARG A 25 11.59 -17.80 -1.35
N LYS A 26 11.09 -17.77 -0.11
CA LYS A 26 11.88 -18.13 1.09
C LYS A 26 11.73 -19.58 1.51
N THR A 27 10.53 -20.14 1.36
CA THR A 27 10.15 -21.45 1.95
C THR A 27 9.17 -22.20 1.05
N PRO A 28 9.53 -22.46 -0.23
CA PRO A 28 8.60 -23.04 -1.22
C PRO A 28 8.09 -24.45 -0.81
N ASP A 29 8.82 -25.16 0.02
CA ASP A 29 8.48 -26.53 0.44
C ASP A 29 7.71 -26.58 1.77
N LEU A 30 7.25 -25.45 2.30
CA LEU A 30 6.49 -25.40 3.56
C LEU A 30 5.00 -25.12 3.33
N PRO A 31 4.17 -26.18 3.14
CA PRO A 31 2.77 -26.02 2.71
C PRO A 31 1.92 -25.21 3.69
N VAL A 32 2.22 -25.26 4.99
CA VAL A 32 1.48 -24.50 6.02
C VAL A 32 1.72 -22.99 5.83
N ARG A 33 2.94 -22.57 5.54
CA ARG A 33 3.28 -21.16 5.28
C ARG A 33 2.66 -20.68 3.98
N LEU A 34 2.81 -21.46 2.90
CA LEU A 34 2.16 -21.17 1.62
C LEU A 34 0.64 -21.02 1.78
N SER A 35 -0.01 -21.92 2.53
CA SER A 35 -1.45 -21.87 2.74
C SER A 35 -1.92 -20.59 3.47
N LYS A 36 -1.07 -20.01 4.32
CA LYS A 36 -1.36 -18.73 4.98
C LYS A 36 -1.47 -17.59 3.96
N GLY A 37 -0.50 -17.47 3.04
CA GLY A 37 -0.53 -16.49 1.98
C GLY A 37 -1.69 -16.71 0.99
N GLN A 38 -1.94 -17.97 0.58
CA GLN A 38 -3.05 -18.35 -0.30
C GLN A 38 -4.44 -17.99 0.25
N PHE A 39 -4.56 -17.77 1.55
CA PHE A 39 -5.80 -17.35 2.16
C PHE A 39 -6.21 -15.92 1.73
N GLY A 40 -5.24 -15.05 1.43
CA GLY A 40 -5.46 -13.72 0.89
C GLY A 40 -6.29 -13.75 -0.39
N PRO A 41 -5.75 -14.27 -1.50
CA PRO A 41 -6.43 -14.29 -2.79
C PRO A 41 -7.68 -15.19 -2.83
N ARG A 42 -7.71 -16.30 -2.08
CA ARG A 42 -8.83 -17.25 -2.13
C ARG A 42 -10.08 -16.78 -1.40
N VAL A 43 -9.93 -16.02 -0.32
CA VAL A 43 -11.06 -15.70 0.57
C VAL A 43 -11.10 -14.24 0.96
N ARG A 44 -9.94 -13.60 1.14
CA ARG A 44 -9.91 -12.31 1.84
C ARG A 44 -10.05 -11.12 0.93
N ILE A 45 -9.51 -11.21 -0.28
CA ILE A 45 -9.60 -10.11 -1.22
C ILE A 45 -11.05 -9.73 -1.51
N SER A 46 -11.94 -10.70 -1.77
CA SER A 46 -13.35 -10.43 -1.99
C SER A 46 -14.03 -9.77 -0.77
N ARG A 47 -13.69 -10.22 0.43
CA ARG A 47 -14.21 -9.62 1.67
C ARG A 47 -13.75 -8.17 1.86
N ILE A 48 -12.50 -7.86 1.52
CA ILE A 48 -11.98 -6.50 1.57
C ILE A 48 -12.67 -5.62 0.52
N LEU A 49 -12.86 -6.12 -0.70
CA LEU A 49 -13.58 -5.39 -1.75
C LEU A 49 -15.03 -5.12 -1.35
N GLU A 50 -15.73 -6.09 -0.74
CA GLU A 50 -17.07 -5.90 -0.18
C GLU A 50 -17.09 -4.81 0.92
N PHE A 51 -16.12 -4.84 1.84
CA PHE A 51 -15.95 -3.83 2.88
C PHE A 51 -15.74 -2.43 2.29
N LEU A 52 -14.82 -2.29 1.34
CA LEU A 52 -14.52 -1.01 0.67
C LEU A 52 -15.74 -0.49 -0.10
N LYS A 53 -16.45 -1.38 -0.81
CA LYS A 53 -17.68 -1.06 -1.54
C LYS A 53 -18.81 -0.60 -0.61
N LYS A 54 -19.04 -1.31 0.50
CA LYS A 54 -20.01 -0.95 1.54
C LYS A 54 -19.78 0.47 2.04
N ASN A 55 -18.55 0.82 2.31
CA ASN A 55 -18.14 2.12 2.84
C ASN A 55 -17.90 3.18 1.77
N LYS A 56 -18.03 2.84 0.47
CA LYS A 56 -17.77 3.73 -0.68
C LYS A 56 -16.35 4.31 -0.69
N ILE A 57 -15.38 3.53 -0.22
CA ILE A 57 -13.98 3.92 -0.15
C ILE A 57 -13.20 3.30 -1.30
N ARG A 58 -12.36 4.11 -1.94
CA ARG A 58 -11.34 3.63 -2.86
C ARG A 58 -10.00 3.54 -2.14
N ALA A 59 -9.23 2.52 -2.45
CA ALA A 59 -7.99 2.19 -1.79
C ALA A 59 -6.87 1.96 -2.81
N THR A 60 -5.62 1.88 -2.33
CA THR A 60 -4.47 1.48 -3.15
C THR A 60 -4.02 0.08 -2.75
N PHE A 61 -3.77 -0.76 -3.75
CA PHE A 61 -3.20 -2.09 -3.56
C PHE A 61 -1.80 -2.14 -4.17
N PHE A 62 -0.81 -2.40 -3.34
CA PHE A 62 0.56 -2.68 -3.76
C PHE A 62 0.67 -4.18 -4.03
N VAL A 63 0.97 -4.54 -5.27
CA VAL A 63 0.87 -5.92 -5.74
C VAL A 63 2.21 -6.39 -6.30
N PRO A 64 2.81 -7.47 -5.78
CA PRO A 64 3.95 -8.11 -6.41
C PRO A 64 3.59 -8.62 -7.81
N GLY A 65 4.51 -8.50 -8.76
CA GLY A 65 4.25 -8.99 -10.12
C GLY A 65 3.93 -10.48 -10.17
N TRP A 66 4.55 -11.28 -9.30
CA TRP A 66 4.25 -12.70 -9.15
C TRP A 66 2.79 -12.95 -8.74
N THR A 67 2.29 -12.16 -7.79
CA THR A 67 0.90 -12.25 -7.34
C THR A 67 -0.06 -11.91 -8.47
N ALA A 68 0.22 -10.87 -9.25
CA ALA A 68 -0.58 -10.54 -10.42
C ALA A 68 -0.58 -11.66 -11.48
N ASP A 69 0.56 -12.33 -11.70
CA ASP A 69 0.66 -13.44 -12.64
C ASP A 69 -0.12 -14.69 -12.21
N HIS A 70 -0.18 -14.96 -10.89
CA HIS A 70 -0.83 -16.17 -10.34
C HIS A 70 -2.29 -15.94 -9.95
N TYR A 71 -2.67 -14.70 -9.65
CA TYR A 71 -4.01 -14.27 -9.25
C TYR A 71 -4.52 -13.11 -10.14
N PRO A 72 -4.51 -13.30 -11.48
CA PRO A 72 -4.85 -12.22 -12.40
C PRO A 72 -6.29 -11.74 -12.28
N ASP A 73 -7.21 -12.62 -11.94
CA ASP A 73 -8.63 -12.28 -11.84
C ASP A 73 -8.87 -11.41 -10.60
N GLN A 74 -8.29 -11.76 -9.45
CA GLN A 74 -8.35 -10.95 -8.22
C GLN A 74 -7.70 -9.58 -8.43
N THR A 75 -6.57 -9.52 -9.13
CA THR A 75 -5.90 -8.26 -9.46
C THR A 75 -6.78 -7.38 -10.37
N ARG A 76 -7.44 -7.97 -11.35
CA ARG A 76 -8.40 -7.23 -12.22
C ARG A 76 -9.66 -6.81 -11.47
N ASP A 77 -10.15 -7.63 -10.53
CA ASP A 77 -11.31 -7.27 -9.70
C ASP A 77 -11.05 -6.04 -8.86
N ILE A 78 -9.85 -5.92 -8.27
CA ILE A 78 -9.41 -4.73 -7.54
C ILE A 78 -9.50 -3.48 -8.43
N LEU A 79 -8.94 -3.55 -9.64
CA LEU A 79 -8.97 -2.42 -10.59
C LEU A 79 -10.40 -2.10 -11.04
N ARG A 80 -11.21 -3.13 -11.36
CA ARG A 80 -12.60 -2.97 -11.80
C ARG A 80 -13.48 -2.28 -10.76
N ASP A 81 -13.21 -2.51 -9.47
CA ASP A 81 -13.93 -1.87 -8.38
C ASP A 81 -13.42 -0.42 -8.10
N GLY A 82 -12.49 0.09 -8.92
CA GLY A 82 -12.04 1.48 -8.91
C GLY A 82 -10.87 1.77 -7.97
N HIS A 83 -10.21 0.72 -7.46
CA HIS A 83 -9.01 0.86 -6.65
C HIS A 83 -7.76 1.03 -7.51
N GLU A 84 -6.70 1.56 -6.93
CA GLU A 84 -5.40 1.66 -7.58
C GLU A 84 -4.62 0.37 -7.44
N ILE A 85 -3.90 -0.02 -8.51
CA ILE A 85 -2.84 -1.04 -8.48
C ILE A 85 -1.50 -0.33 -8.58
N ALA A 86 -0.68 -0.49 -7.54
CA ALA A 86 0.69 -0.01 -7.47
C ALA A 86 1.68 -1.19 -7.41
N ALA A 87 2.95 -0.94 -7.69
CA ALA A 87 3.97 -2.00 -7.78
C ALA A 87 4.59 -2.32 -6.40
N HIS A 88 4.91 -3.61 -6.19
CA HIS A 88 5.51 -4.15 -4.96
C HIS A 88 6.63 -5.18 -5.26
N GLY A 89 7.56 -4.83 -6.14
CA GLY A 89 8.56 -5.79 -6.63
C GLY A 89 7.96 -6.88 -7.52
N TYR A 90 8.68 -8.01 -7.67
CA TYR A 90 8.16 -9.16 -8.39
C TYR A 90 7.79 -10.31 -7.47
N LEU A 91 8.72 -10.82 -6.65
CA LEU A 91 8.52 -11.96 -5.76
C LEU A 91 8.77 -11.55 -4.29
N HIS A 92 8.32 -10.36 -3.94
CA HIS A 92 8.47 -9.76 -2.60
C HIS A 92 9.93 -9.80 -2.12
N GLU A 93 10.85 -9.30 -2.96
CA GLU A 93 12.29 -9.31 -2.69
C GLU A 93 12.68 -8.21 -1.69
N ASN A 94 13.70 -8.45 -0.86
CA ASN A 94 14.33 -7.40 -0.07
C ASN A 94 15.40 -6.69 -0.93
N PHE A 95 15.15 -5.45 -1.33
CA PHE A 95 16.04 -4.73 -2.25
C PHE A 95 17.38 -4.32 -1.63
N SER A 96 17.45 -4.14 -0.32
CA SER A 96 18.70 -3.81 0.37
C SER A 96 19.74 -4.94 0.27
N GLU A 97 19.27 -6.19 0.14
CA GLU A 97 20.09 -7.41 0.07
C GLU A 97 20.46 -7.81 -1.36
N MET A 98 19.92 -7.12 -2.39
CA MET A 98 20.07 -7.52 -3.79
C MET A 98 21.28 -6.90 -4.47
N THR A 99 21.78 -7.60 -5.49
CA THR A 99 22.72 -6.98 -6.42
C THR A 99 22.00 -5.91 -7.27
N SER A 100 22.76 -4.98 -7.83
CA SER A 100 22.22 -3.93 -8.73
C SER A 100 21.41 -4.50 -9.90
N ARG A 101 21.90 -5.61 -10.48
CA ARG A 101 21.26 -6.28 -11.62
C ARG A 101 19.94 -6.93 -11.23
N ASP A 102 19.95 -7.62 -10.09
CA ASP A 102 18.78 -8.40 -9.65
C ASP A 102 17.67 -7.46 -9.17
N GLU A 103 18.00 -6.40 -8.42
CA GLU A 103 17.05 -5.36 -7.99
C GLU A 103 16.38 -4.70 -9.20
N TRP A 104 17.17 -4.25 -10.19
CA TRP A 104 16.64 -3.68 -11.43
C TRP A 104 15.70 -4.65 -12.15
N SER A 105 16.11 -5.93 -12.23
CA SER A 105 15.34 -6.98 -12.88
C SER A 105 14.01 -7.23 -12.14
N ALA A 106 14.03 -7.31 -10.80
CA ALA A 106 12.85 -7.53 -9.99
C ALA A 106 11.83 -6.40 -10.13
N ILE A 107 12.28 -5.14 -10.03
CA ILE A 107 11.38 -3.98 -10.19
C ILE A 107 10.78 -3.97 -11.60
N ARG A 108 11.59 -4.15 -12.64
CA ARG A 108 11.09 -4.17 -14.03
C ARG A 108 10.12 -5.30 -14.29
N ARG A 109 10.45 -6.51 -13.86
CA ARG A 109 9.59 -7.68 -14.02
C ARG A 109 8.25 -7.49 -13.31
N GLY A 110 8.26 -6.88 -12.11
CA GLY A 110 7.05 -6.50 -11.40
C GLY A 110 6.16 -5.57 -12.24
N VAL A 111 6.73 -4.50 -12.76
CA VAL A 111 6.02 -3.53 -13.62
C VAL A 111 5.49 -4.20 -14.89
N ASP A 112 6.30 -5.03 -15.56
CA ASP A 112 5.90 -5.70 -16.81
C ASP A 112 4.74 -6.67 -16.58
N SER A 113 4.74 -7.43 -15.46
CA SER A 113 3.65 -8.32 -15.07
C SER A 113 2.36 -7.56 -14.77
N LEU A 114 2.43 -6.51 -13.94
CA LEU A 114 1.29 -5.66 -13.66
C LEU A 114 0.71 -5.04 -14.92
N THR A 115 1.55 -4.45 -15.76
CA THR A 115 1.11 -3.83 -17.03
C THR A 115 0.38 -4.83 -17.92
N ARG A 116 0.88 -6.07 -18.00
CA ARG A 116 0.23 -7.14 -18.76
C ARG A 116 -1.14 -7.54 -18.20
N VAL A 117 -1.27 -7.61 -16.86
CA VAL A 117 -2.50 -8.08 -16.20
C VAL A 117 -3.57 -7.00 -16.16
N VAL A 118 -3.21 -5.74 -15.85
CA VAL A 118 -4.17 -4.65 -15.67
C VAL A 118 -4.32 -3.74 -16.88
N GLY A 119 -3.43 -3.83 -17.88
CA GLY A 119 -3.51 -3.06 -19.12
C GLY A 119 -2.87 -1.67 -19.05
N GLU A 120 -2.42 -1.23 -17.88
CA GLU A 120 -1.75 0.06 -17.69
C GLU A 120 -0.55 -0.06 -16.76
N LYS A 121 0.41 0.84 -16.93
CA LYS A 121 1.63 0.84 -16.15
C LYS A 121 1.36 1.46 -14.77
N PRO A 122 1.77 0.79 -13.66
CA PRO A 122 1.61 1.36 -12.32
C PRO A 122 2.41 2.66 -12.18
N THR A 123 1.84 3.63 -11.47
CA THR A 123 2.47 4.93 -11.22
C THR A 123 3.04 5.04 -9.82
N GLY A 124 2.66 4.16 -8.90
CA GLY A 124 3.13 4.08 -7.53
C GLY A 124 3.96 2.83 -7.25
N PHE A 125 4.79 2.93 -6.24
CA PHE A 125 5.67 1.86 -5.79
C PHE A 125 5.70 1.81 -4.26
N ARG A 126 5.84 0.59 -3.71
CA ARG A 126 6.24 0.33 -2.33
C ARG A 126 7.27 -0.78 -2.34
N ALA A 127 8.38 -0.60 -1.63
CA ALA A 127 9.37 -1.65 -1.48
C ALA A 127 8.88 -2.73 -0.52
N PRO A 128 9.01 -4.03 -0.85
CA PRO A 128 8.82 -5.08 0.12
C PRO A 128 9.70 -4.87 1.36
N TYR A 129 9.16 -5.16 2.55
CA TYR A 129 9.81 -4.91 3.85
C TYR A 129 10.10 -3.43 4.12
N TRP A 130 9.63 -2.50 3.27
CA TRP A 130 9.97 -1.07 3.27
C TRP A 130 11.48 -0.82 3.22
N ASP A 131 12.23 -1.70 2.57
CA ASP A 131 13.68 -1.67 2.60
C ASP A 131 14.27 -1.36 1.22
N TRP A 132 15.02 -0.27 1.17
CA TRP A 132 15.64 0.27 -0.03
C TRP A 132 17.13 0.00 -0.07
N SER A 133 17.64 -0.22 -1.27
CA SER A 133 19.05 0.02 -1.56
C SER A 133 19.29 1.49 -1.92
N LYS A 134 20.52 1.95 -1.80
CA LYS A 134 20.90 3.31 -2.29
C LYS A 134 20.66 3.53 -3.79
N ARG A 135 20.28 2.53 -4.55
CA ARG A 135 20.01 2.58 -6.01
C ARG A 135 18.52 2.66 -6.32
N THR A 136 17.67 2.21 -5.40
CA THR A 136 16.23 2.05 -5.61
C THR A 136 15.59 3.33 -6.15
N LEU A 137 15.82 4.48 -5.52
CA LEU A 137 15.27 5.76 -5.99
C LEU A 137 15.61 6.05 -7.46
N GLY A 138 16.86 5.80 -7.85
CA GLY A 138 17.30 6.00 -9.25
C GLY A 138 16.55 5.10 -10.24
N TYR A 139 16.25 3.87 -9.83
CA TYR A 139 15.46 2.95 -10.65
C TYR A 139 14.00 3.36 -10.74
N LEU A 140 13.40 3.78 -9.64
CA LEU A 140 12.02 4.26 -9.64
C LEU A 140 11.85 5.47 -10.55
N CYS A 141 12.73 6.46 -10.45
CA CYS A 141 12.73 7.63 -11.33
C CYS A 141 12.94 7.25 -12.80
N LYS A 142 13.88 6.34 -13.10
CA LYS A 142 14.16 5.87 -14.47
C LYS A 142 12.96 5.15 -15.09
N ILE A 143 12.22 4.39 -14.29
CA ILE A 143 10.98 3.72 -14.73
C ILE A 143 9.87 4.76 -14.91
N GLY A 144 9.88 5.86 -14.17
CA GLY A 144 8.91 6.95 -14.25
C GLY A 144 7.77 6.85 -13.24
N PHE A 145 8.01 6.19 -12.09
CA PHE A 145 7.09 6.23 -10.97
C PHE A 145 6.88 7.67 -10.50
N LYS A 146 5.69 7.95 -9.97
CA LYS A 146 5.30 9.27 -9.46
C LYS A 146 5.47 9.37 -7.96
N TYR A 147 5.36 8.25 -7.27
CA TYR A 147 5.53 8.18 -5.82
C TYR A 147 6.11 6.83 -5.38
N ASP A 148 6.69 6.87 -4.21
CA ASP A 148 7.01 5.74 -3.36
C ASP A 148 6.22 5.80 -2.05
N SER A 149 6.14 4.70 -1.34
CA SER A 149 5.50 4.59 -0.03
C SER A 149 6.26 3.59 0.83
N SER A 150 7.53 3.89 1.13
CA SER A 150 8.41 2.98 1.87
C SER A 150 9.15 3.65 3.02
N LEU A 151 9.36 4.98 2.97
CA LEU A 151 10.15 5.69 3.96
C LEU A 151 9.32 6.16 5.17
N MET A 152 10.01 6.40 6.29
CA MET A 152 9.41 6.74 7.60
C MET A 152 9.98 8.04 8.18
N SER A 153 10.46 8.95 7.33
CA SER A 153 11.21 10.13 7.79
C SER A 153 10.35 11.36 8.06
N ASP A 154 9.05 11.30 7.79
CA ASP A 154 8.09 12.38 8.01
C ASP A 154 6.70 11.79 8.28
N ASP A 155 5.81 12.56 8.89
CA ASP A 155 4.39 12.25 9.05
C ASP A 155 3.50 12.90 7.97
N ARG A 156 4.10 13.49 6.95
CA ARG A 156 3.45 14.14 5.81
C ARG A 156 4.07 13.70 4.49
N PRO A 157 3.30 13.70 3.39
CA PRO A 157 3.86 13.50 2.07
C PRO A 157 4.93 14.56 1.74
N PHE A 158 6.06 14.11 1.21
CA PHE A 158 7.15 15.00 0.82
C PHE A 158 7.77 14.61 -0.51
N ARG A 159 8.56 15.49 -1.12
CA ARG A 159 9.31 15.17 -2.33
C ARG A 159 10.69 14.64 -1.98
N ILE A 160 10.98 13.46 -2.51
CA ILE A 160 12.36 12.96 -2.52
C ILE A 160 13.05 13.56 -3.73
N ALA A 161 14.06 14.41 -3.46
CA ALA A 161 14.91 14.98 -4.48
C ALA A 161 16.32 14.42 -4.30
N ASP A 162 16.91 13.92 -5.38
CA ASP A 162 18.33 13.63 -5.45
C ASP A 162 18.90 14.53 -6.56
N GLU A 163 19.94 15.30 -6.26
CA GLU A 163 20.56 16.24 -7.21
C GLU A 163 21.02 15.56 -8.51
N ARG A 164 21.26 14.24 -8.43
CA ARG A 164 21.66 13.39 -9.58
C ARG A 164 20.48 12.93 -10.42
N ILE A 165 19.23 13.14 -9.95
CA ILE A 165 18.02 12.60 -10.57
C ILE A 165 17.08 13.76 -10.90
N ARG A 166 16.88 14.02 -12.21
CA ARG A 166 15.92 15.03 -12.63
C ARG A 166 14.49 14.60 -12.24
N GLY A 167 13.81 15.47 -11.52
CA GLY A 167 12.36 15.37 -11.33
C GLY A 167 11.90 14.88 -9.96
N GLY A 168 12.64 14.01 -9.25
CA GLY A 168 12.21 13.44 -7.96
C GLY A 168 10.82 12.77 -8.01
N ILE A 169 10.47 12.06 -6.96
CA ILE A 169 9.14 11.45 -6.77
C ILE A 169 8.57 11.91 -5.43
N TYR A 170 7.27 11.74 -5.23
CA TYR A 170 6.67 11.93 -3.91
C TYR A 170 6.93 10.71 -3.04
N GLU A 171 7.16 10.94 -1.76
CA GLU A 171 7.07 9.94 -0.72
C GLU A 171 5.74 10.07 -0.02
N LEU A 172 5.06 8.94 0.17
CA LEU A 172 3.89 8.80 1.03
C LEU A 172 4.32 7.95 2.23
N PRO A 173 4.73 8.59 3.35
CA PRO A 173 5.39 7.90 4.44
C PRO A 173 4.54 6.80 5.06
N VAL A 174 5.20 5.74 5.50
CA VAL A 174 4.61 4.61 6.22
C VAL A 174 5.03 4.64 7.69
N GLU A 175 4.33 3.88 8.53
CA GLU A 175 4.62 3.79 9.96
C GLU A 175 4.35 2.37 10.47
N ASN A 176 5.31 1.79 11.20
CA ASN A 176 5.21 0.43 11.73
C ASN A 176 3.99 0.19 12.63
N PHE A 177 3.57 1.20 13.39
CA PHE A 177 2.40 1.11 14.26
C PHE A 177 1.08 1.24 13.50
N LEU A 178 1.12 1.61 12.21
CA LEU A 178 -0.02 1.68 11.31
C LEU A 178 0.00 0.55 10.27
N ASP A 179 0.75 -0.52 10.54
CA ASP A 179 0.81 -1.74 9.75
C ASP A 179 0.24 -2.92 10.55
N ASP A 180 -0.67 -3.67 9.92
CA ASP A 180 -1.33 -4.80 10.56
C ASP A 180 -0.40 -5.99 10.80
N TRP A 181 0.61 -6.19 9.95
CA TRP A 181 1.49 -7.36 10.03
C TRP A 181 2.38 -7.36 11.29
N PRO A 182 3.14 -6.30 11.60
CA PRO A 182 3.89 -6.24 12.86
C PRO A 182 3.01 -6.41 14.08
N LEU A 183 1.84 -5.80 14.09
CA LEU A 183 0.95 -5.80 15.25
C LEU A 183 0.30 -7.18 15.49
N PHE A 184 -0.25 -7.80 14.44
CA PHE A 184 -0.97 -9.07 14.60
C PHE A 184 -0.10 -10.30 14.47
N GLU A 185 0.85 -10.31 13.54
CA GLU A 185 1.58 -11.52 13.19
C GLU A 185 2.94 -11.64 13.92
N ILE A 186 3.47 -10.54 14.42
CA ILE A 186 4.73 -10.52 15.21
C ILE A 186 4.46 -10.31 16.68
N GLN A 187 3.72 -9.24 17.03
CA GLN A 187 3.45 -8.88 18.43
C GLN A 187 2.22 -9.60 19.00
N HIS A 188 1.41 -10.27 18.16
CA HIS A 188 0.20 -11.01 18.55
C HIS A 188 -0.81 -10.15 19.33
N GLN A 189 -0.94 -8.87 18.96
CA GLN A 189 -1.89 -7.94 19.57
C GLN A 189 -3.34 -8.39 19.37
N SER A 190 -4.19 -8.09 20.35
CA SER A 190 -5.64 -8.28 20.18
C SER A 190 -6.22 -7.23 19.21
N PRO A 191 -7.31 -7.54 18.50
CA PRO A 191 -8.00 -6.54 17.67
C PRO A 191 -8.40 -5.29 18.46
N MET A 192 -8.75 -5.40 19.72
CA MET A 192 -9.12 -4.25 20.58
C MET A 192 -7.91 -3.33 20.82
N ASN A 193 -6.72 -3.89 21.10
CA ASN A 193 -5.53 -3.10 21.34
C ASN A 193 -5.10 -2.35 20.05
N VAL A 194 -5.15 -3.02 18.90
CA VAL A 194 -4.85 -2.41 17.60
C VAL A 194 -5.85 -1.31 17.28
N LEU A 195 -7.14 -1.55 17.50
CA LEU A 195 -8.18 -0.56 17.30
C LEU A 195 -7.95 0.69 18.16
N ASP A 196 -7.69 0.52 19.46
CA ASP A 196 -7.42 1.66 20.36
C ASP A 196 -6.19 2.46 19.91
N SER A 197 -5.10 1.77 19.54
CA SER A 197 -3.90 2.40 19.02
C SER A 197 -4.17 3.18 17.73
N TRP A 198 -4.83 2.57 16.75
CA TRP A 198 -5.11 3.22 15.46
C TRP A 198 -6.08 4.40 15.59
N LYS A 199 -7.07 4.32 16.51
CA LYS A 199 -7.95 5.44 16.85
C LYS A 199 -7.18 6.62 17.45
N ARG A 200 -6.22 6.35 18.33
CA ARG A 200 -5.38 7.39 18.95
C ARG A 200 -4.50 8.07 17.92
N GLU A 201 -3.84 7.29 17.06
CA GLU A 201 -3.01 7.82 15.99
C GLU A 201 -3.82 8.67 15.00
N PHE A 202 -4.99 8.17 14.56
CA PHE A 202 -5.87 8.94 13.70
C PHE A 202 -6.32 10.25 14.36
N ASN A 203 -6.77 10.22 15.61
CA ASN A 203 -7.24 11.41 16.31
C ASN A 203 -6.10 12.42 16.49
N ALA A 204 -4.90 11.97 16.82
CA ALA A 204 -3.72 12.83 16.94
C ALA A 204 -3.36 13.47 15.59
N ALA A 205 -3.32 12.71 14.50
CA ALA A 205 -3.07 13.22 13.17
C ALA A 205 -4.13 14.23 12.71
N TYR A 206 -5.40 13.94 12.99
CA TYR A 206 -6.52 14.83 12.68
C TYR A 206 -6.45 16.15 13.46
N ASP A 207 -6.12 16.11 14.76
CA ASP A 207 -6.06 17.29 15.64
C ASP A 207 -4.81 18.13 15.37
N ALA A 208 -3.66 17.50 15.10
CA ALA A 208 -2.42 18.19 14.76
C ALA A 208 -2.41 18.79 13.34
N ALA A 209 -3.46 18.57 12.56
CA ALA A 209 -3.56 18.99 11.16
C ALA A 209 -2.35 18.52 10.30
N THR A 210 -1.84 17.30 10.58
CA THR A 210 -0.84 16.66 9.73
C THR A 210 -1.39 16.40 8.34
N ARG A 211 -2.73 16.40 8.22
CA ARG A 211 -3.49 16.22 6.97
C ARG A 211 -3.30 14.87 6.30
N TYR A 212 -2.71 13.90 6.99
CA TYR A 212 -2.35 12.63 6.42
C TYR A 212 -2.48 11.51 7.46
N PHE A 213 -3.17 10.45 7.11
CA PHE A 213 -3.25 9.21 7.88
C PHE A 213 -3.30 8.03 6.92
N MET A 214 -2.36 7.10 7.04
CA MET A 214 -2.30 5.94 6.16
C MET A 214 -2.18 4.66 6.96
N LEU A 215 -3.00 3.67 6.60
CA LEU A 215 -2.88 2.30 7.09
C LEU A 215 -2.26 1.41 6.02
N THR A 216 -1.30 0.60 6.42
CA THR A 216 -0.76 -0.51 5.64
C THR A 216 -1.37 -1.82 6.15
N MET A 217 -1.97 -2.58 5.27
CA MET A 217 -2.68 -3.81 5.62
C MET A 217 -2.40 -4.91 4.61
N HIS A 218 -2.51 -6.15 5.06
CA HIS A 218 -2.30 -7.33 4.21
C HIS A 218 -3.59 -8.16 4.16
N PRO A 219 -4.12 -8.53 2.99
CA PRO A 219 -5.37 -9.28 2.89
C PRO A 219 -5.43 -10.53 3.75
N GLU A 220 -4.37 -11.30 3.82
CA GLU A 220 -4.26 -12.50 4.64
C GLU A 220 -4.21 -12.22 6.14
N CYS A 221 -3.86 -10.99 6.53
CA CYS A 221 -3.82 -10.52 7.91
C CYS A 221 -5.12 -9.83 8.32
N ILE A 222 -5.40 -8.63 7.77
CA ILE A 222 -6.56 -7.82 8.15
C ILE A 222 -7.89 -8.47 7.76
N GLY A 223 -7.92 -9.25 6.69
CA GLY A 223 -9.15 -9.88 6.19
C GLY A 223 -9.76 -10.96 7.09
N ARG A 224 -9.18 -11.27 8.26
CA ARG A 224 -9.77 -12.20 9.24
C ARG A 224 -11.00 -11.59 9.89
N ALA A 225 -11.98 -12.43 10.24
CA ALA A 225 -13.31 -11.98 10.63
C ALA A 225 -13.31 -10.91 11.74
N SER A 226 -12.55 -11.11 12.82
CA SER A 226 -12.45 -10.15 13.92
C SER A 226 -11.71 -8.87 13.54
N ARG A 227 -10.69 -8.99 12.66
CA ARG A 227 -9.85 -7.86 12.27
C ARG A 227 -10.56 -6.96 11.26
N ILE A 228 -11.30 -7.52 10.30
CA ILE A 228 -12.10 -6.70 9.38
C ILE A 228 -13.29 -6.04 10.06
N SER A 229 -13.86 -6.67 11.09
CA SER A 229 -14.88 -6.04 11.93
C SER A 229 -14.31 -4.86 12.71
N MET A 230 -13.11 -5.01 13.25
CA MET A 230 -12.37 -3.92 13.91
C MET A 230 -12.08 -2.77 12.92
N LEU A 231 -11.65 -3.08 11.70
CA LEU A 231 -11.40 -2.07 10.67
C LEU A 231 -12.68 -1.31 10.29
N ASP A 232 -13.82 -2.02 10.20
CA ASP A 232 -15.13 -1.41 9.94
C ASP A 232 -15.52 -0.44 11.06
N GLU A 233 -15.24 -0.78 12.32
CA GLU A 233 -15.45 0.11 13.47
C GLU A 233 -14.59 1.38 13.38
N LEU A 234 -13.29 1.23 13.08
CA LEU A 234 -12.39 2.37 12.90
C LEU A 234 -12.85 3.29 11.77
N VAL A 235 -13.18 2.73 10.62
CA VAL A 235 -13.63 3.49 9.45
C VAL A 235 -14.94 4.23 9.74
N ASN A 236 -15.88 3.60 10.43
CA ASN A 236 -17.11 4.25 10.82
C ASN A 236 -16.87 5.44 11.76
N GLU A 237 -15.90 5.37 12.67
CA GLU A 237 -15.53 6.49 13.54
C GLU A 237 -14.86 7.63 12.75
N ILE A 238 -13.95 7.28 11.84
CA ILE A 238 -13.30 8.25 10.95
C ILE A 238 -14.34 9.01 10.10
N LEU A 239 -15.32 8.30 9.54
CA LEU A 239 -16.38 8.89 8.70
C LEU A 239 -17.29 9.87 9.46
N GLN A 240 -17.30 9.84 10.79
CA GLN A 240 -18.06 10.82 11.61
C GLN A 240 -17.34 12.16 11.77
N ARG A 241 -16.04 12.22 11.43
CA ARG A 241 -15.27 13.47 11.51
C ARG A 241 -15.57 14.36 10.30
N PRO A 242 -15.71 15.68 10.47
CA PRO A 242 -15.86 16.61 9.35
C PRO A 242 -14.55 16.72 8.55
N ASP A 243 -14.67 17.14 7.32
CA ASP A 243 -13.55 17.50 6.44
C ASP A 243 -12.51 16.36 6.25
N ILE A 244 -13.00 15.11 6.23
CA ILE A 244 -12.23 13.92 5.91
C ILE A 244 -12.42 13.54 4.44
N VAL A 245 -11.33 13.17 3.78
CA VAL A 245 -11.33 12.57 2.44
C VAL A 245 -10.60 11.24 2.48
N PHE A 246 -11.29 10.16 2.12
CA PHE A 246 -10.63 8.92 1.74
C PHE A 246 -10.17 9.01 0.28
N ALA A 247 -8.89 8.75 0.03
CA ALA A 247 -8.30 8.84 -1.30
C ALA A 247 -7.43 7.63 -1.61
N ARG A 248 -7.12 7.44 -2.90
CA ARG A 248 -6.03 6.57 -3.35
C ARG A 248 -4.72 7.35 -3.31
N CYS A 249 -3.60 6.62 -3.28
CA CYS A 249 -2.27 7.24 -3.29
C CYS A 249 -2.03 8.09 -4.55
N ASP A 250 -2.41 7.58 -5.73
CA ASP A 250 -2.28 8.30 -7.00
C ASP A 250 -3.10 9.60 -7.04
N GLU A 251 -4.27 9.61 -6.42
CA GLU A 251 -5.13 10.81 -6.32
C GLU A 251 -4.50 11.88 -5.43
N LEU A 252 -3.95 11.47 -4.27
CA LEU A 252 -3.24 12.40 -3.40
C LEU A 252 -2.02 12.99 -4.11
N VAL A 253 -1.19 12.16 -4.73
CA VAL A 253 0.00 12.62 -5.46
C VAL A 253 -0.37 13.55 -6.61
N LYS A 254 -1.46 13.27 -7.33
CA LYS A 254 -1.98 14.15 -8.38
C LYS A 254 -2.41 15.51 -7.82
N ALA A 255 -3.04 15.54 -6.64
CA ALA A 255 -3.45 16.78 -5.99
C ALA A 255 -2.23 17.60 -5.50
N LEU A 256 -1.19 16.93 -5.00
CA LEU A 256 0.06 17.57 -4.54
C LEU A 256 0.94 18.09 -5.71
N THR A 257 0.73 17.57 -6.93
CA THR A 257 1.53 17.97 -8.09
C THR A 257 1.04 19.31 -8.63
N PRO A 258 1.88 20.37 -8.67
CA PRO A 258 1.48 21.65 -9.22
C PRO A 258 0.94 21.49 -10.64
N ARG A 259 -0.22 22.05 -10.91
CA ARG A 259 -0.72 22.16 -12.29
C ARG A 259 0.27 23.00 -13.07
N SER A 260 0.88 22.46 -14.12
CA SER A 260 1.65 23.27 -15.05
C SER A 260 0.73 24.37 -15.60
N VAL A 261 1.00 25.60 -15.22
CA VAL A 261 0.38 26.75 -15.88
C VAL A 261 0.82 26.66 -17.35
N ARG A 262 -0.14 26.39 -18.21
CA ARG A 262 0.07 26.41 -19.66
C ARG A 262 0.09 27.87 -20.13
#